data_5da7ddbd59cd788197e4a59f2ca04278
#
_entry.id   5da7ddbd59cd788197e4a59f2ca04278
#
_cell.length_a   1.000
_cell.length_b   1.000
_cell.length_c   1.000
_cell.angle_alpha   90.00
_cell.angle_beta   90.00
_cell.angle_gamma   90.00
#
_symmetry.space_group_name_H-M   'P 1'
#
loop_
_entity.id
_entity.type
_entity.pdbx_description
1 polymer ?
#
loop_
_entity_poly.entity_id
_entity_poly.type
_entity_poly.pdbx_seq_one_letter_code
_entity_poly.pdbx_strand_id
1 'polypeptide(L)'
;MGGYTDSEGFITLNKKVELKPYRPRTFKDRLYLTDNEILSFTKHPAFINVEVYPNYFLLTVKINGKFLNIECGNNLSFNPKFLSWLLFNYKTVGFNSIKYDLLMIWLAYYNQNTNTIKSASNDLILNNMRDHELKKEYKFLTHVTSHVDLLEVAPLKGSLKLYGARLHTESIQEQPFDVDKELSTFEIEELKKFNCNQLDITEQLFDFMKERLDLRESLGNEYHENLMSKSDAQIAEVILVKEVAKLNGK
;
A
#
# COMPACT_ATOMS: atom_id res chain seq x y z
N MET A 1 -5.72 4.70 39.74
CA MET A 1 -6.42 3.58 39.05
C MET A 1 -5.35 2.79 38.33
N GLY A 2 -5.03 1.63 38.84
CA GLY A 2 -3.92 0.81 38.33
C GLY A 2 -4.36 -0.08 37.17
N GLY A 3 -3.68 0.00 36.04
CA GLY A 3 -3.75 -1.01 35.00
C GLY A 3 -2.75 -2.13 35.31
N TYR A 4 -3.16 -3.38 35.14
CA TYR A 4 -2.26 -4.52 35.19
C TYR A 4 -1.67 -4.74 33.80
N THR A 5 -0.34 -4.85 33.71
CA THR A 5 0.35 -5.35 32.52
C THR A 5 0.47 -6.86 32.61
N ASP A 6 0.09 -7.57 31.55
CA ASP A 6 0.39 -8.99 31.42
C ASP A 6 1.87 -9.22 31.14
N SER A 7 2.30 -10.49 31.13
CA SER A 7 3.69 -10.89 30.90
C SER A 7 4.25 -10.51 29.51
N GLU A 8 3.42 -9.96 28.63
CA GLU A 8 3.78 -9.52 27.28
C GLU A 8 3.72 -7.99 27.10
N GLY A 9 3.46 -7.21 28.18
CA GLY A 9 3.50 -5.75 28.17
C GLY A 9 2.24 -5.08 27.62
N PHE A 10 1.12 -5.78 27.52
CA PHE A 10 -0.15 -5.20 27.09
C PHE A 10 -0.90 -4.57 28.28
N ILE A 11 -1.37 -3.35 28.10
CA ILE A 11 -2.24 -2.68 29.08
C ILE A 11 -3.68 -3.19 28.89
N THR A 12 -4.16 -4.02 29.82
CA THR A 12 -5.56 -4.43 29.85
C THR A 12 -6.39 -3.31 30.46
N LEU A 13 -7.10 -2.56 29.65
CA LEU A 13 -8.08 -1.58 30.13
C LEU A 13 -9.35 -2.31 30.56
N ASN A 14 -9.58 -2.42 31.88
CA ASN A 14 -10.85 -2.89 32.48
C ASN A 14 -11.96 -1.83 32.31
N LYS A 15 -12.18 -1.31 31.12
CA LYS A 15 -13.43 -0.59 30.78
C LYS A 15 -14.30 -1.54 29.98
N LYS A 16 -15.52 -1.82 30.49
CA LYS A 16 -16.59 -2.38 29.67
C LYS A 16 -16.67 -1.50 28.41
N VAL A 17 -16.21 -2.06 27.29
CA VAL A 17 -16.40 -1.42 25.98
C VAL A 17 -17.90 -1.56 25.70
N GLU A 18 -18.66 -0.49 25.85
CA GLU A 18 -20.00 -0.42 25.32
C GLU A 18 -19.85 -0.48 23.78
N LEU A 19 -20.19 -1.63 23.22
CA LEU A 19 -20.28 -1.80 21.78
C LEU A 19 -21.36 -0.84 21.28
N LYS A 20 -20.95 0.20 20.57
CA LYS A 20 -21.89 1.08 19.88
C LYS A 20 -22.73 0.23 18.93
N PRO A 21 -24.07 0.43 18.90
CA PRO A 21 -24.93 -0.33 17.99
C PRO A 21 -24.44 -0.17 16.55
N TYR A 22 -24.43 -1.29 15.82
CA TYR A 22 -24.12 -1.33 14.39
C TYR A 22 -24.95 -0.26 13.67
N ARG A 23 -24.27 0.72 13.08
CA ARG A 23 -24.90 1.68 12.17
C ARG A 23 -24.71 1.18 10.74
N PRO A 24 -25.78 1.10 9.93
CA PRO A 24 -25.63 0.81 8.51
C PRO A 24 -24.62 1.78 7.89
N ARG A 25 -23.72 1.26 7.06
CA ARG A 25 -22.65 2.03 6.44
C ARG A 25 -23.26 3.13 5.58
N THR A 26 -23.17 4.38 6.00
CA THR A 26 -23.28 5.50 5.08
C THR A 26 -21.89 5.65 4.41
N PHE A 27 -21.81 5.31 3.13
CA PHE A 27 -20.58 5.59 2.37
C PHE A 27 -20.41 7.10 2.31
N LYS A 28 -19.25 7.57 2.75
CA LYS A 28 -18.86 8.97 2.61
C LYS A 28 -18.72 9.25 1.11
N ASP A 29 -19.31 10.34 0.63
CA ASP A 29 -19.08 10.78 -0.75
C ASP A 29 -17.58 10.96 -0.99
N ARG A 30 -17.07 10.32 -2.03
CA ARG A 30 -15.65 10.34 -2.37
C ARG A 30 -15.41 11.45 -3.38
N LEU A 31 -14.40 12.28 -3.11
CA LEU A 31 -13.94 13.30 -4.05
C LEU A 31 -12.86 12.71 -4.95
N TYR A 32 -12.97 12.97 -6.25
CA TYR A 32 -12.01 12.51 -7.25
C TYR A 32 -11.11 13.65 -7.72
N LEU A 33 -9.88 13.29 -8.06
CA LEU A 33 -8.87 14.21 -8.59
C LEU A 33 -9.23 14.68 -9.99
N THR A 34 -9.07 15.96 -10.24
CA THR A 34 -9.04 16.54 -11.60
C THR A 34 -7.62 16.49 -12.16
N ASP A 35 -7.47 16.57 -13.50
CA ASP A 35 -6.15 16.57 -14.15
C ASP A 35 -5.23 17.69 -13.62
N ASN A 36 -5.78 18.88 -13.37
CA ASN A 36 -5.01 19.99 -12.82
C ASN A 36 -4.51 19.71 -11.39
N GLU A 37 -5.31 19.05 -10.56
CA GLU A 37 -4.92 18.69 -9.20
C GLU A 37 -3.83 17.60 -9.22
N ILE A 38 -3.94 16.63 -10.13
CA ILE A 38 -2.90 15.61 -10.30
C ILE A 38 -1.54 16.27 -10.62
N LEU A 39 -1.53 17.29 -11.47
CA LEU A 39 -0.30 18.01 -11.80
C LEU A 39 0.22 18.89 -10.67
N SER A 40 -0.67 19.44 -9.83
CA SER A 40 -0.32 20.39 -8.77
C SER A 40 0.08 19.74 -7.44
N PHE A 41 -0.36 18.52 -7.15
CA PHE A 41 -0.21 17.86 -5.85
C PHE A 41 1.06 17.00 -5.71
N THR A 42 2.05 17.14 -6.60
CA THR A 42 3.27 16.32 -6.61
C THR A 42 4.11 16.38 -5.33
N LYS A 43 3.86 17.35 -4.46
CA LYS A 43 4.50 17.44 -3.13
C LYS A 43 3.81 16.58 -2.06
N HIS A 44 2.59 16.11 -2.32
CA HIS A 44 1.86 15.24 -1.41
C HIS A 44 2.19 13.76 -1.69
N PRO A 45 2.20 12.90 -0.66
CA PRO A 45 2.32 11.47 -0.89
C PRO A 45 1.10 10.95 -1.67
N ALA A 46 1.33 9.96 -2.52
CA ALA A 46 0.30 9.23 -3.24
C ALA A 46 0.12 7.84 -2.62
N PHE A 47 -0.95 7.63 -1.87
CA PHE A 47 -1.28 6.32 -1.31
C PHE A 47 -1.85 5.43 -2.41
N ILE A 48 -1.36 4.19 -2.51
CA ILE A 48 -1.72 3.25 -3.56
C ILE A 48 -2.20 1.92 -3.01
N ASN A 49 -3.20 1.32 -3.64
CA ASN A 49 -3.63 -0.05 -3.42
C ASN A 49 -4.17 -0.66 -4.72
N VAL A 50 -3.92 -1.95 -4.92
CA VAL A 50 -4.28 -2.70 -6.13
C VAL A 50 -5.28 -3.81 -5.82
N GLU A 51 -6.26 -3.97 -6.70
CA GLU A 51 -7.19 -5.09 -6.71
C GLU A 51 -7.14 -5.81 -8.06
N VAL A 52 -7.05 -7.14 -8.03
CA VAL A 52 -6.91 -7.98 -9.24
C VAL A 52 -7.97 -9.06 -9.26
N TYR A 53 -8.81 -9.00 -10.29
CA TYR A 53 -9.87 -9.98 -10.58
C TYR A 53 -9.72 -10.55 -12.00
N PRO A 54 -10.37 -11.67 -12.34
CA PRO A 54 -10.21 -12.28 -13.67
C PRO A 54 -10.50 -11.32 -14.83
N ASN A 55 -11.53 -10.48 -14.70
CA ASN A 55 -11.97 -9.55 -15.74
C ASN A 55 -11.66 -8.08 -15.43
N TYR A 56 -10.94 -7.78 -14.31
CA TYR A 56 -10.78 -6.40 -13.88
C TYR A 56 -9.50 -6.19 -13.05
N PHE A 57 -8.78 -5.13 -13.36
CA PHE A 57 -7.65 -4.60 -12.59
C PHE A 57 -7.97 -3.18 -12.15
N LEU A 58 -7.76 -2.89 -10.90
CA LEU A 58 -7.95 -1.57 -10.30
C LEU A 58 -6.70 -1.16 -9.53
N LEU A 59 -6.12 -0.04 -9.89
CA LEU A 59 -5.21 0.72 -9.02
C LEU A 59 -5.97 1.97 -8.55
N THR A 60 -6.22 2.08 -7.26
CA THR A 60 -6.72 3.32 -6.66
C THR A 60 -5.56 4.09 -6.05
N VAL A 61 -5.53 5.38 -6.32
CA VAL A 61 -4.56 6.34 -5.79
C VAL A 61 -5.29 7.38 -4.97
N LYS A 62 -4.78 7.70 -3.76
CA LYS A 62 -5.29 8.78 -2.92
C LYS A 62 -4.23 9.84 -2.74
N ILE A 63 -4.53 11.09 -3.08
CA ILE A 63 -3.64 12.24 -2.94
C ILE A 63 -4.42 13.39 -2.33
N ASN A 64 -3.93 13.96 -1.23
CA ASN A 64 -4.56 15.09 -0.57
C ASN A 64 -6.08 14.92 -0.33
N GLY A 65 -6.47 13.74 0.17
CA GLY A 65 -7.87 13.40 0.47
C GLY A 65 -8.78 13.08 -0.73
N LYS A 66 -8.25 13.14 -1.97
CA LYS A 66 -8.99 12.85 -3.21
C LYS A 66 -8.48 11.59 -3.89
N PHE A 67 -9.33 10.95 -4.68
CA PHE A 67 -9.07 9.65 -5.27
C PHE A 67 -8.92 9.72 -6.79
N LEU A 68 -8.16 8.79 -7.34
CA LEU A 68 -8.02 8.51 -8.76
C LEU A 68 -8.05 6.99 -8.96
N ASN A 69 -8.86 6.51 -9.88
CA ASN A 69 -8.87 5.12 -10.29
C ASN A 69 -8.19 4.96 -11.65
N ILE A 70 -7.27 4.00 -11.75
CA ILE A 70 -6.60 3.58 -12.97
C ILE A 70 -7.01 2.12 -13.18
N GLU A 71 -7.72 1.86 -14.28
CA GLU A 71 -8.50 0.64 -14.48
C GLU A 71 -8.21 0.01 -15.83
N CYS A 72 -8.17 -1.33 -15.88
CA CYS A 72 -8.28 -2.05 -17.14
C CYS A 72 -9.13 -3.32 -17.00
N GLY A 73 -9.65 -3.81 -18.12
CA GLY A 73 -10.68 -4.86 -18.19
C GLY A 73 -12.08 -4.28 -18.38
N ASN A 74 -13.06 -5.11 -18.72
CA ASN A 74 -14.43 -4.68 -19.02
C ASN A 74 -14.51 -3.52 -20.03
N ASN A 75 -13.74 -3.60 -21.11
CA ASN A 75 -13.57 -2.56 -22.15
C ASN A 75 -12.89 -1.26 -21.65
N LEU A 76 -12.32 -1.26 -20.46
CA LEU A 76 -11.52 -0.15 -19.95
C LEU A 76 -10.03 -0.41 -20.22
N SER A 77 -9.30 0.68 -20.44
CA SER A 77 -7.83 0.68 -20.50
C SER A 77 -7.30 2.02 -20.02
N PHE A 78 -6.09 2.03 -19.52
CA PHE A 78 -5.43 3.26 -19.09
C PHE A 78 -4.24 3.60 -20.00
N ASN A 79 -3.78 4.84 -19.93
CA ASN A 79 -2.57 5.27 -20.61
C ASN A 79 -1.32 4.86 -19.80
N PRO A 80 -0.47 3.92 -20.27
CA PRO A 80 0.72 3.51 -19.55
C PRO A 80 1.70 4.65 -19.27
N LYS A 81 1.81 5.64 -20.19
CA LYS A 81 2.68 6.81 -19.99
C LYS A 81 2.21 7.68 -18.82
N PHE A 82 0.90 7.80 -18.61
CA PHE A 82 0.35 8.49 -17.46
C PHE A 82 0.67 7.74 -16.16
N LEU A 83 0.49 6.42 -16.13
CA LEU A 83 0.84 5.60 -14.98
C LEU A 83 2.32 5.73 -14.61
N SER A 84 3.23 5.60 -15.58
CA SER A 84 4.67 5.77 -15.32
C SER A 84 5.00 7.18 -14.85
N TRP A 85 4.40 8.21 -15.46
CA TRP A 85 4.57 9.59 -15.02
C TRP A 85 4.17 9.76 -13.55
N LEU A 86 3.02 9.22 -13.13
CA LEU A 86 2.56 9.25 -11.74
C LEU A 86 3.56 8.60 -10.79
N LEU A 87 4.02 7.39 -11.11
CA LEU A 87 4.96 6.64 -10.28
C LEU A 87 6.33 7.33 -10.13
N PHE A 88 6.77 8.08 -11.16
CA PHE A 88 8.05 8.79 -11.11
C PHE A 88 7.97 10.19 -10.48
N ASN A 89 6.80 10.83 -10.49
CA ASN A 89 6.64 12.20 -9.98
C ASN A 89 6.08 12.27 -8.55
N TYR A 90 5.55 11.16 -8.03
CA TYR A 90 5.03 11.10 -6.67
C TYR A 90 5.87 10.19 -5.77
N LYS A 91 5.98 10.56 -4.47
CA LYS A 91 6.36 9.60 -3.43
C LYS A 91 5.15 8.71 -3.18
N THR A 92 5.17 7.48 -3.67
CA THR A 92 4.07 6.54 -3.47
C THR A 92 4.17 5.84 -2.12
N VAL A 93 3.05 5.52 -1.51
CA VAL A 93 2.96 4.86 -0.20
C VAL A 93 1.95 3.72 -0.29
N GLY A 94 2.32 2.54 0.16
CA GLY A 94 1.44 1.38 0.20
C GLY A 94 1.67 0.52 1.45
N PHE A 95 0.92 -0.57 1.55
CA PHE A 95 1.06 -1.54 2.62
C PHE A 95 1.26 -2.94 2.04
N ASN A 96 2.39 -3.58 2.33
CA ASN A 96 2.85 -4.83 1.68
C ASN A 96 2.99 -4.70 0.14
N SER A 97 3.19 -3.48 -0.30
CA SER A 97 3.06 -3.07 -1.69
C SER A 97 4.28 -3.39 -2.55
N ILE A 98 5.47 -3.49 -1.97
CA ILE A 98 6.69 -3.92 -2.69
C ILE A 98 6.54 -5.36 -3.18
N LYS A 99 5.93 -6.22 -2.37
CA LYS A 99 5.79 -7.65 -2.67
C LYS A 99 4.57 -7.99 -3.53
N TYR A 100 3.64 -7.04 -3.71
CA TYR A 100 2.43 -7.30 -4.47
C TYR A 100 2.05 -6.13 -5.39
N ASP A 101 1.61 -4.99 -4.85
CA ASP A 101 1.00 -3.90 -5.63
C ASP A 101 1.94 -3.40 -6.73
N LEU A 102 3.21 -3.12 -6.40
CA LEU A 102 4.17 -2.63 -7.39
C LEU A 102 4.45 -3.65 -8.50
N LEU A 103 4.43 -4.95 -8.19
CA LEU A 103 4.61 -5.99 -9.20
C LEU A 103 3.41 -6.00 -10.16
N MET A 104 2.19 -5.97 -9.63
CA MET A 104 0.96 -5.94 -10.43
C MET A 104 0.83 -4.65 -11.25
N ILE A 105 1.21 -3.50 -10.69
CA ILE A 105 1.22 -2.21 -11.38
C ILE A 105 2.19 -2.23 -12.57
N TRP A 106 3.42 -2.71 -12.37
CA TRP A 106 4.38 -2.80 -13.47
C TRP A 106 3.99 -3.84 -14.50
N LEU A 107 3.42 -4.97 -14.09
CA LEU A 107 2.88 -5.93 -15.05
C LEU A 107 1.76 -5.29 -15.88
N ALA A 108 0.80 -4.61 -15.25
CA ALA A 108 -0.28 -3.91 -15.94
C ALA A 108 0.22 -2.78 -16.87
N TYR A 109 1.31 -2.12 -16.52
CA TYR A 109 1.97 -1.15 -17.40
C TYR A 109 2.41 -1.77 -18.73
N TYR A 110 2.99 -2.98 -18.69
CA TYR A 110 3.45 -3.70 -19.88
C TYR A 110 2.36 -4.49 -20.58
N ASN A 111 1.39 -5.00 -19.83
CA ASN A 111 0.34 -5.86 -20.35
C ASN A 111 -0.97 -5.66 -19.59
N GLN A 112 -1.96 -5.04 -20.24
CA GLN A 112 -3.29 -4.77 -19.65
C GLN A 112 -4.28 -5.93 -19.82
N ASN A 113 -3.82 -7.13 -20.15
CA ASN A 113 -4.67 -8.32 -20.17
C ASN A 113 -4.96 -8.79 -18.74
N THR A 114 -6.19 -8.66 -18.30
CA THR A 114 -6.60 -8.97 -16.92
C THR A 114 -6.39 -10.44 -16.56
N ASN A 115 -6.59 -11.38 -17.49
CA ASN A 115 -6.31 -12.81 -17.26
C ASN A 115 -4.82 -13.03 -16.98
N THR A 116 -3.93 -12.36 -17.71
CA THR A 116 -2.48 -12.43 -17.48
C THR A 116 -2.12 -11.86 -16.12
N ILE A 117 -2.69 -10.71 -15.75
CA ILE A 117 -2.45 -10.07 -14.45
C ILE A 117 -2.98 -10.97 -13.32
N LYS A 118 -4.18 -11.57 -13.49
CA LYS A 118 -4.76 -12.49 -12.50
C LYS A 118 -3.93 -13.76 -12.35
N SER A 119 -3.45 -14.35 -13.44
CA SER A 119 -2.55 -15.52 -13.38
C SER A 119 -1.28 -15.20 -12.61
N ALA A 120 -0.65 -14.06 -12.88
CA ALA A 120 0.55 -13.60 -12.16
C ALA A 120 0.26 -13.36 -10.66
N SER A 121 -0.90 -12.78 -10.33
CA SER A 121 -1.35 -12.61 -8.95
C SER A 121 -1.49 -13.96 -8.24
N ASN A 122 -2.09 -14.95 -8.89
CA ASN A 122 -2.24 -16.30 -8.34
C ASN A 122 -0.89 -17.01 -8.16
N ASP A 123 0.03 -16.88 -9.13
CA ASP A 123 1.38 -17.44 -9.01
C ASP A 123 2.13 -16.84 -7.82
N LEU A 124 1.99 -15.55 -7.61
CA LEU A 124 2.63 -14.86 -6.49
C LEU A 124 2.04 -15.28 -5.14
N ILE A 125 0.71 -15.35 -5.02
CA ILE A 125 0.01 -15.57 -3.75
C ILE A 125 -0.15 -17.06 -3.43
N LEU A 126 -0.60 -17.87 -4.40
CA LEU A 126 -0.94 -19.28 -4.18
C LEU A 126 0.27 -20.18 -4.38
N ASN A 127 1.09 -19.89 -5.39
CA ASN A 127 2.24 -20.72 -5.76
C ASN A 127 3.55 -20.22 -5.10
N ASN A 128 3.49 -19.12 -4.33
CA ASN A 128 4.64 -18.49 -3.66
C ASN A 128 5.82 -18.22 -4.63
N MET A 129 5.51 -17.88 -5.89
CA MET A 129 6.51 -17.54 -6.90
C MET A 129 7.29 -16.30 -6.44
N ARG A 130 8.61 -16.33 -6.59
CA ARG A 130 9.45 -15.20 -6.21
C ARG A 130 9.33 -14.08 -7.24
N ASP A 131 9.57 -12.84 -6.81
CA ASP A 131 9.45 -11.65 -7.66
C ASP A 131 10.30 -11.70 -8.94
N HIS A 132 11.52 -12.24 -8.88
CA HIS A 132 12.39 -12.37 -10.05
C HIS A 132 11.93 -13.48 -11.03
N GLU A 133 11.31 -14.55 -10.52
CA GLU A 133 10.70 -15.61 -11.32
C GLU A 133 9.46 -15.08 -12.03
N LEU A 134 8.61 -14.34 -11.30
CA LEU A 134 7.42 -13.69 -11.83
C LEU A 134 7.77 -12.73 -12.98
N LYS A 135 8.77 -11.85 -12.76
CA LYS A 135 9.24 -10.91 -13.80
C LYS A 135 9.76 -11.62 -15.06
N LYS A 136 10.43 -12.74 -14.88
CA LYS A 136 10.93 -13.55 -16.00
C LYS A 136 9.81 -14.25 -16.75
N GLU A 137 8.87 -14.88 -16.03
CA GLU A 137 7.74 -15.62 -16.61
C GLU A 137 6.82 -14.69 -17.41
N TYR A 138 6.42 -13.57 -16.80
CA TYR A 138 5.48 -12.62 -17.41
C TYR A 138 6.16 -11.50 -18.21
N LYS A 139 7.49 -11.55 -18.37
CA LYS A 139 8.30 -10.69 -19.24
C LYS A 139 8.10 -9.19 -18.99
N PHE A 140 8.15 -8.77 -17.73
CA PHE A 140 8.09 -7.36 -17.36
C PHE A 140 9.25 -6.94 -16.47
N LEU A 141 9.46 -5.62 -16.37
CA LEU A 141 10.49 -5.01 -15.54
C LEU A 141 9.82 -4.13 -14.47
N THR A 142 10.45 -4.04 -13.33
CA THR A 142 10.11 -3.03 -12.33
C THR A 142 11.15 -1.91 -12.38
N HIS A 143 10.70 -0.68 -12.18
CA HIS A 143 11.59 0.48 -12.12
C HIS A 143 11.68 1.00 -10.69
N VAL A 144 12.85 1.53 -10.34
CA VAL A 144 13.05 2.17 -9.03
C VAL A 144 12.31 3.49 -9.02
N THR A 145 11.37 3.63 -8.10
CA THR A 145 10.58 4.84 -7.88
C THR A 145 10.67 5.26 -6.41
N SER A 146 10.27 6.48 -6.09
CA SER A 146 10.15 6.91 -4.70
C SER A 146 8.95 6.22 -4.06
N HIS A 147 9.21 5.20 -3.24
CA HIS A 147 8.15 4.39 -2.64
C HIS A 147 8.42 4.06 -1.17
N VAL A 148 7.36 4.02 -0.38
CA VAL A 148 7.36 3.62 1.03
C VAL A 148 6.38 2.47 1.23
N ASP A 149 6.90 1.31 1.67
CA ASP A 149 6.06 0.20 2.12
C ASP A 149 5.90 0.25 3.64
N LEU A 150 4.70 0.56 4.10
CA LEU A 150 4.42 0.73 5.52
C LEU A 150 4.54 -0.57 6.32
N LEU A 151 4.40 -1.74 5.69
CA LEU A 151 4.58 -3.01 6.39
C LEU A 151 6.03 -3.18 6.89
N GLU A 152 7.02 -2.71 6.12
CA GLU A 152 8.43 -2.79 6.51
C GLU A 152 8.80 -1.77 7.62
N VAL A 153 8.02 -0.69 7.74
CA VAL A 153 8.20 0.35 8.79
C VAL A 153 7.42 0.02 10.06
N ALA A 154 6.35 -0.75 9.91
CA ALA A 154 5.41 -1.06 10.98
C ALA A 154 6.07 -1.83 12.14
N PRO A 155 5.84 -1.45 13.41
CA PRO A 155 6.53 -2.03 14.56
C PRO A 155 6.15 -3.48 14.84
N LEU A 156 5.00 -3.91 14.36
CA LEU A 156 4.44 -5.24 14.60
C LEU A 156 4.02 -5.87 13.28
N LYS A 157 4.21 -7.17 13.14
CA LYS A 157 3.63 -7.92 12.03
C LYS A 157 2.11 -7.91 12.14
N GLY A 158 1.42 -7.66 11.03
CA GLY A 158 -0.04 -7.64 11.00
C GLY A 158 -0.59 -7.25 9.65
N SER A 159 -1.89 -7.41 9.48
CA SER A 159 -2.61 -6.94 8.28
C SER A 159 -2.95 -5.45 8.40
N LEU A 160 -3.21 -4.80 7.26
CA LEU A 160 -3.70 -3.41 7.23
C LEU A 160 -4.98 -3.26 8.07
N LYS A 161 -5.87 -4.26 8.01
CA LYS A 161 -7.10 -4.32 8.81
C LYS A 161 -6.82 -4.31 10.32
N LEU A 162 -5.80 -5.05 10.79
CA LEU A 162 -5.40 -5.04 12.19
C LEU A 162 -4.88 -3.66 12.62
N TYR A 163 -4.12 -3.00 11.75
CA TYR A 163 -3.69 -1.61 11.99
C TYR A 163 -4.87 -0.65 12.01
N GLY A 164 -5.82 -0.79 11.09
CA GLY A 164 -7.06 -0.02 11.11
C GLY A 164 -7.83 -0.16 12.42
N ALA A 165 -7.93 -1.38 12.96
CA ALA A 165 -8.55 -1.63 14.26
C ALA A 165 -7.81 -0.94 15.42
N ARG A 166 -6.48 -0.99 15.43
CA ARG A 166 -5.64 -0.35 16.45
C ARG A 166 -5.68 1.19 16.39
N LEU A 167 -5.81 1.73 15.18
CA LEU A 167 -5.91 3.17 14.95
C LEU A 167 -7.35 3.70 15.11
N HIS A 168 -8.31 2.82 15.44
CA HIS A 168 -9.72 3.16 15.57
C HIS A 168 -10.29 3.86 14.33
N THR A 169 -9.93 3.36 13.14
CA THR A 169 -10.42 3.92 11.88
C THR A 169 -11.95 3.86 11.80
N GLU A 170 -12.57 4.81 11.12
CA GLU A 170 -14.04 4.91 11.02
C GLU A 170 -14.71 3.66 10.45
N SER A 171 -14.01 2.97 9.53
CA SER A 171 -14.54 1.78 8.85
C SER A 171 -13.45 0.77 8.58
N ILE A 172 -13.70 -0.47 8.96
CA ILE A 172 -12.89 -1.63 8.61
C ILE A 172 -13.80 -2.57 7.81
N GLN A 173 -13.37 -2.90 6.60
CA GLN A 173 -14.16 -3.70 5.68
C GLN A 173 -13.45 -5.02 5.38
N GLU A 174 -14.26 -6.08 5.18
CA GLU A 174 -13.80 -7.34 4.60
C GLU A 174 -13.75 -7.21 3.07
N GLN A 175 -12.92 -8.05 2.43
CA GLN A 175 -12.92 -8.20 0.98
C GLN A 175 -14.36 -8.45 0.51
N PRO A 176 -14.92 -7.61 -0.38
CA PRO A 176 -16.34 -7.67 -0.69
C PRO A 176 -16.73 -8.88 -1.55
N PHE A 177 -15.79 -9.38 -2.34
CA PHE A 177 -16.05 -10.44 -3.32
C PHE A 177 -14.93 -11.48 -3.30
N ASP A 178 -15.28 -12.70 -3.73
CA ASP A 178 -14.31 -13.75 -4.02
C ASP A 178 -13.36 -13.26 -5.14
N VAL A 179 -12.06 -13.33 -4.88
CA VAL A 179 -11.02 -12.82 -5.79
C VAL A 179 -10.91 -13.61 -7.10
N ASP A 180 -11.47 -14.81 -7.17
CA ASP A 180 -11.48 -15.65 -8.37
C ASP A 180 -12.75 -15.50 -9.21
N LYS A 181 -13.69 -14.65 -8.76
CA LYS A 181 -14.93 -14.34 -9.45
C LYS A 181 -14.76 -13.19 -10.43
N GLU A 182 -15.39 -13.29 -11.61
CA GLU A 182 -15.60 -12.14 -12.48
C GLU A 182 -16.60 -11.15 -11.87
N LEU A 183 -16.29 -9.87 -11.96
CA LEU A 183 -17.11 -8.80 -11.40
C LEU A 183 -18.07 -8.23 -12.43
N SER A 184 -19.31 -8.02 -12.00
CA SER A 184 -20.29 -7.19 -12.71
C SER A 184 -19.97 -5.70 -12.54
N THR A 185 -20.56 -4.84 -13.35
CA THR A 185 -20.39 -3.38 -13.27
C THR A 185 -20.77 -2.83 -11.88
N PHE A 186 -21.84 -3.39 -11.27
CA PHE A 186 -22.25 -2.98 -9.93
C PHE A 186 -21.21 -3.36 -8.86
N GLU A 187 -20.66 -4.56 -8.95
CA GLU A 187 -19.63 -5.04 -8.02
C GLU A 187 -18.32 -4.27 -8.16
N ILE A 188 -17.99 -3.80 -9.36
CA ILE A 188 -16.83 -2.91 -9.59
C ILE A 188 -16.98 -1.60 -8.79
N GLU A 189 -18.16 -1.01 -8.77
CA GLU A 189 -18.39 0.22 -7.99
C GLU A 189 -18.29 -0.01 -6.48
N GLU A 190 -18.73 -1.16 -5.98
CA GLU A 190 -18.53 -1.54 -4.57
C GLU A 190 -17.05 -1.81 -4.26
N LEU A 191 -16.31 -2.45 -5.18
CA LEU A 191 -14.88 -2.68 -5.05
C LEU A 191 -14.09 -1.36 -4.98
N LYS A 192 -14.45 -0.36 -5.79
CA LYS A 192 -13.83 0.97 -5.74
C LYS A 192 -14.02 1.63 -4.37
N LYS A 193 -15.20 1.53 -3.78
CA LYS A 193 -15.48 2.05 -2.43
C LYS A 193 -14.66 1.33 -1.37
N PHE A 194 -14.57 0.01 -1.47
CA PHE A 194 -13.71 -0.81 -0.61
C PHE A 194 -12.26 -0.36 -0.72
N ASN A 195 -11.74 -0.21 -1.93
CA ASN A 195 -10.34 0.18 -2.17
C ASN A 195 -10.03 1.60 -1.64
N CYS A 196 -10.97 2.54 -1.77
CA CYS A 196 -10.85 3.85 -1.13
C CYS A 196 -10.73 3.74 0.40
N ASN A 197 -11.49 2.83 1.03
CA ASN A 197 -11.40 2.62 2.47
C ASN A 197 -10.04 2.03 2.89
N GLN A 198 -9.44 1.13 2.10
CA GLN A 198 -8.08 0.63 2.36
C GLN A 198 -7.07 1.77 2.35
N LEU A 199 -7.21 2.73 1.43
CA LEU A 199 -6.34 3.90 1.35
C LEU A 199 -6.55 4.89 2.49
N ASP A 200 -7.76 5.01 3.04
CA ASP A 200 -8.00 5.79 4.26
C ASP A 200 -7.24 5.21 5.46
N ILE A 201 -7.22 3.89 5.60
CA ILE A 201 -6.46 3.20 6.64
C ILE A 201 -4.94 3.38 6.41
N THR A 202 -4.49 3.25 5.16
CA THR A 202 -3.07 3.40 4.79
C THR A 202 -2.57 4.81 5.10
N GLU A 203 -3.34 5.85 4.79
CA GLU A 203 -3.00 7.25 5.12
C GLU A 203 -2.93 7.46 6.62
N GLN A 204 -3.92 6.98 7.40
CA GLN A 204 -3.88 7.09 8.86
C GLN A 204 -2.67 6.36 9.47
N LEU A 205 -2.31 5.21 8.91
CA LEU A 205 -1.12 4.48 9.35
C LEU A 205 0.16 5.24 9.03
N PHE A 206 0.25 5.85 7.84
CA PHE A 206 1.36 6.70 7.45
C PHE A 206 1.54 7.89 8.40
N ASP A 207 0.45 8.57 8.74
CA ASP A 207 0.45 9.69 9.68
C ASP A 207 0.88 9.24 11.09
N PHE A 208 0.38 8.10 11.54
CA PHE A 208 0.79 7.50 12.83
C PHE A 208 2.30 7.15 12.86
N MET A 209 2.88 6.79 11.72
CA MET A 209 4.29 6.43 11.62
C MET A 209 5.22 7.60 11.27
N LYS A 210 4.71 8.82 11.23
CA LYS A 210 5.47 9.99 10.74
C LYS A 210 6.84 10.13 11.40
N GLU A 211 6.93 10.04 12.70
CA GLU A 211 8.21 10.16 13.43
C GLU A 211 9.23 9.08 13.00
N ARG A 212 8.76 7.85 12.76
CA ARG A 212 9.62 6.75 12.27
C ARG A 212 10.09 6.97 10.85
N LEU A 213 9.24 7.56 10.01
CA LEU A 213 9.56 7.90 8.62
C LEU A 213 10.54 9.08 8.57
N ASP A 214 10.33 10.11 9.37
CA ASP A 214 11.21 11.26 9.48
C ASP A 214 12.63 10.83 9.96
N LEU A 215 12.72 9.91 10.92
CA LEU A 215 13.99 9.32 11.34
C LEU A 215 14.69 8.58 10.19
N ARG A 216 13.96 7.77 9.40
CA ARG A 216 14.49 7.06 8.23
C ARG A 216 15.00 8.00 7.15
N GLU A 217 14.27 9.08 6.93
CA GLU A 217 14.67 10.12 5.96
C GLU A 217 15.95 10.82 6.43
N SER A 218 16.04 11.18 7.71
CA SER A 218 17.23 11.81 8.31
C SER A 218 18.45 10.89 8.21
N LEU A 219 18.34 9.65 8.65
CA LEU A 219 19.41 8.65 8.54
C LEU A 219 19.76 8.35 7.07
N GLY A 220 18.77 8.29 6.19
CA GLY A 220 18.99 8.09 4.75
C GLY A 220 19.82 9.21 4.14
N ASN A 221 19.57 10.45 4.52
CA ASN A 221 20.36 11.61 4.10
C ASN A 221 21.78 11.56 4.66
N GLU A 222 21.94 11.23 5.94
CA GLU A 222 23.25 11.14 6.61
C GLU A 222 24.14 10.04 5.97
N TYR A 223 23.55 8.89 5.72
CA TYR A 223 24.28 7.73 5.20
C TYR A 223 24.23 7.57 3.68
N HIS A 224 23.57 8.50 2.96
CA HIS A 224 23.38 8.45 1.50
C HIS A 224 22.76 7.12 1.01
N GLU A 225 21.69 6.68 1.71
CA GLU A 225 20.98 5.43 1.43
C GLU A 225 19.47 5.62 1.47
N ASN A 226 18.74 4.88 0.64
CA ASN A 226 17.29 4.84 0.76
C ASN A 226 16.87 3.86 1.87
N LEU A 227 16.46 4.41 3.01
CA LEU A 227 16.05 3.62 4.18
C LEU A 227 14.52 3.58 4.36
N MET A 228 13.74 4.21 3.48
CA MET A 228 12.30 4.43 3.68
C MET A 228 11.46 3.15 3.76
N SER A 229 11.86 2.09 3.09
CA SER A 229 11.18 0.79 3.11
C SER A 229 12.07 -0.33 3.65
N LYS A 230 13.00 0.01 4.55
CA LYS A 230 13.84 -0.98 5.24
C LYS A 230 13.32 -1.24 6.66
N SER A 231 13.38 -2.50 7.09
CA SER A 231 13.14 -2.85 8.49
C SER A 231 14.22 -2.26 9.40
N ASP A 232 13.93 -2.13 10.69
CA ASP A 232 14.89 -1.59 11.67
C ASP A 232 16.21 -2.41 11.70
N ALA A 233 16.13 -3.72 11.50
CA ALA A 233 17.32 -4.59 11.42
C ALA A 233 18.16 -4.28 10.16
N GLN A 234 17.53 -4.09 9.01
CA GLN A 234 18.22 -3.72 7.76
C GLN A 234 18.84 -2.33 7.83
N ILE A 235 18.20 -1.38 8.54
CA ILE A 235 18.77 -0.05 8.79
C ILE A 235 20.01 -0.17 9.66
N ALA A 236 19.95 -0.93 10.75
CA ALA A 236 21.09 -1.15 11.63
C ALA A 236 22.26 -1.80 10.87
N GLU A 237 22.00 -2.79 10.02
CA GLU A 237 23.02 -3.41 9.16
C GLU A 237 23.71 -2.41 8.25
N VAL A 238 22.93 -1.59 7.52
CA VAL A 238 23.47 -0.56 6.61
C VAL A 238 24.36 0.43 7.37
N ILE A 239 23.90 0.93 8.51
CA ILE A 239 24.66 1.88 9.34
C ILE A 239 25.95 1.24 9.85
N LEU A 240 25.89 0.04 10.41
CA LEU A 240 27.07 -0.65 10.93
C LEU A 240 28.12 -0.90 9.85
N VAL A 241 27.70 -1.35 8.66
CA VAL A 241 28.62 -1.55 7.53
C VAL A 241 29.34 -0.24 7.15
N LYS A 242 28.62 0.87 7.09
CA LYS A 242 29.20 2.16 6.74
C LYS A 242 30.10 2.73 7.83
N GLU A 243 29.74 2.59 9.10
CA GLU A 243 30.59 3.04 10.21
C GLU A 243 31.89 2.20 10.30
N VAL A 244 31.81 0.89 10.12
CA VAL A 244 33.00 0.02 10.08
C VAL A 244 33.89 0.38 8.87
N ALA A 245 33.31 0.69 7.72
CA ALA A 245 34.07 1.15 6.54
C ALA A 245 34.82 2.45 6.82
N LYS A 246 34.17 3.45 7.44
CA LYS A 246 34.82 4.71 7.86
C LYS A 246 35.98 4.46 8.82
N LEU A 247 35.82 3.57 9.83
CA LEU A 247 36.88 3.24 10.77
C LEU A 247 38.08 2.56 10.10
N ASN A 248 37.86 1.81 9.02
CA ASN A 248 38.89 1.14 8.25
C ASN A 248 39.50 2.00 7.12
N GLY A 249 39.16 3.31 7.06
CA GLY A 249 39.69 4.24 6.07
C GLY A 249 39.21 3.96 4.63
N LYS A 250 38.02 3.37 4.50
CA LYS A 250 37.37 3.07 3.21
C LYS A 250 36.14 3.93 2.99
#